data_68897bf16f266fc9e797a6769b7d3ae9
#
_entry.id   68897bf16f266fc9e797a6769b7d3ae9
#
_cell.length_a   1.000
_cell.length_b   1.000
_cell.length_c   1.000
_cell.angle_alpha   90.00
_cell.angle_beta   90.00
_cell.angle_gamma   90.00
#
_symmetry.space_group_name_H-M   'P 1'
#
loop_
_entity.id
_entity.type
_entity.pdbx_description
1 polymer ?
#
loop_
_entity_poly.entity_id
_entity_poly.type
_entity_poly.pdbx_seq_one_letter_code
_entity_poly.pdbx_strand_id
1 'polypeptide(L)'
;MCISISSTIEAETSDNIKEKLVAASSSHTVRSKSRTGKHSRQLSSPWVEAWEDKDAPEPLPMPLQTMVSEPALKKVADQAAIGHEGAKQLETYWVGQGIGLVDETIGAGQTVQKFKEEFIQSYERINEFFDD
;
A
#
# COMPACT_ATOMS: atom_id res chain seq x y z
N MET A 1 6.52 -2.36 8.95
CA MET A 1 6.74 -3.83 8.84
C MET A 1 5.80 -4.50 7.84
N CYS A 2 4.47 -4.48 7.96
CA CYS A 2 3.59 -5.17 6.99
C CYS A 2 3.81 -4.74 5.54
N ILE A 3 3.94 -3.45 5.26
CA ILE A 3 4.07 -2.95 3.89
C ILE A 3 5.39 -3.35 3.24
N SER A 4 6.49 -3.40 4.01
CA SER A 4 7.80 -3.84 3.53
C SER A 4 7.78 -5.32 3.11
N ILE A 5 6.97 -6.14 3.77
CA ILE A 5 6.80 -7.55 3.39
C ILE A 5 5.96 -7.67 2.11
N SER A 6 4.92 -6.83 1.93
CA SER A 6 4.10 -6.83 0.72
C SER A 6 4.86 -6.37 -0.53
N SER A 7 5.99 -5.69 -0.38
CA SER A 7 6.87 -5.26 -1.47
C SER A 7 8.03 -6.22 -1.75
N THR A 8 8.12 -7.37 -1.06
CA THR A 8 9.19 -8.34 -1.31
C THR A 8 8.99 -9.09 -2.64
N ILE A 9 10.09 -9.65 -3.16
CA ILE A 9 10.08 -10.44 -4.39
C ILE A 9 9.09 -11.60 -4.27
N GLU A 10 9.06 -12.26 -3.13
CA GLU A 10 8.24 -13.46 -2.85
C GLU A 10 6.77 -13.15 -2.55
N ALA A 11 6.40 -11.88 -2.36
CA ALA A 11 5.02 -11.51 -2.09
C ALA A 11 4.13 -11.74 -3.33
N GLU A 12 2.91 -12.24 -3.12
CA GLU A 12 1.90 -12.43 -4.17
C GLU A 12 1.36 -11.11 -4.76
N THR A 13 1.76 -9.98 -4.21
CA THR A 13 1.41 -8.63 -4.70
C THR A 13 1.90 -8.48 -6.14
N SER A 14 1.06 -7.94 -7.03
CA SER A 14 1.41 -7.71 -8.43
C SER A 14 2.64 -6.79 -8.57
N ASP A 15 3.41 -6.97 -9.64
CA ASP A 15 4.60 -6.15 -9.89
C ASP A 15 4.24 -4.66 -10.01
N ASN A 16 3.11 -4.34 -10.66
CA ASN A 16 2.62 -2.97 -10.73
C ASN A 16 2.35 -2.35 -9.35
N ILE A 17 1.78 -3.14 -8.42
CA ILE A 17 1.59 -2.65 -7.04
C ILE A 17 2.94 -2.51 -6.32
N LYS A 18 3.88 -3.45 -6.50
CA LYS A 18 5.24 -3.33 -5.91
C LYS A 18 5.94 -2.05 -6.37
N GLU A 19 5.88 -1.76 -7.67
CA GLU A 19 6.43 -0.51 -8.22
C GLU A 19 5.77 0.73 -7.60
N LYS A 20 4.43 0.73 -7.49
CA LYS A 20 3.69 1.81 -6.83
C LYS A 20 4.07 1.97 -5.35
N LEU A 21 4.28 0.86 -4.62
CA LEU A 21 4.67 0.88 -3.21
C LEU A 21 6.05 1.53 -3.03
N VAL A 22 7.02 1.19 -3.90
CA VAL A 22 8.37 1.76 -3.87
C VAL A 22 8.36 3.23 -4.27
N ALA A 23 7.55 3.62 -5.25
CA ALA A 23 7.45 5.01 -5.71
C ALA A 23 6.64 5.92 -4.76
N ALA A 24 5.88 5.34 -3.81
CA ALA A 24 4.97 6.09 -2.96
C ALA A 24 5.67 6.71 -1.75
N SER A 25 5.20 7.87 -1.35
CA SER A 25 5.50 8.50 -0.06
C SER A 25 4.24 8.52 0.82
N SER A 26 4.38 8.94 2.08
CA SER A 26 3.24 9.09 2.99
C SER A 26 2.15 10.03 2.48
N SER A 27 2.52 11.02 1.64
CA SER A 27 1.57 11.95 1.01
C SER A 27 0.72 11.32 -0.10
N HIS A 28 1.17 10.19 -0.67
CA HIS A 28 0.43 9.43 -1.68
C HIS A 28 -0.57 8.44 -1.08
N THR A 29 -0.97 8.66 0.16
CA THR A 29 -1.94 7.80 0.86
C THR A 29 -3.17 8.58 1.27
N VAL A 30 -4.31 7.95 1.19
CA VAL A 30 -5.60 8.54 1.55
C VAL A 30 -6.40 7.60 2.45
N ARG A 31 -7.20 8.17 3.35
CA ARG A 31 -8.16 7.41 4.15
C ARG A 31 -9.52 7.47 3.48
N SER A 32 -9.95 6.35 2.93
CA SER A 32 -11.20 6.25 2.18
C SER A 32 -12.08 5.10 2.68
N LYS A 33 -13.37 5.23 2.45
CA LYS A 33 -14.38 4.18 2.65
C LYS A 33 -14.62 3.36 1.38
N SER A 34 -14.01 3.71 0.26
CA SER A 34 -14.26 3.19 -1.09
C SER A 34 -14.24 1.66 -1.19
N ARG A 35 -13.47 0.99 -0.35
CA ARG A 35 -13.26 -0.45 -0.45
C ARG A 35 -14.12 -1.27 0.50
N THR A 36 -14.29 -0.84 1.73
CA THR A 36 -14.96 -1.64 2.77
C THR A 36 -16.15 -0.98 3.43
N GLY A 37 -16.42 0.29 3.13
CA GLY A 37 -17.42 1.09 3.84
C GLY A 37 -16.94 1.64 5.19
N LYS A 38 -15.72 1.25 5.62
CA LYS A 38 -15.01 1.84 6.78
C LYS A 38 -13.73 2.51 6.30
N HIS A 39 -13.32 3.55 7.03
CA HIS A 39 -12.08 4.23 6.71
C HIS A 39 -10.88 3.28 6.80
N SER A 40 -10.22 3.09 5.68
CA SER A 40 -8.94 2.39 5.57
C SER A 40 -7.96 3.25 4.79
N ARG A 41 -6.67 3.12 5.11
CA ARG A 41 -5.64 3.83 4.37
C ARG A 41 -5.25 3.04 3.13
N GLN A 42 -5.26 3.71 2.00
CA GLN A 42 -5.02 3.14 0.68
C GLN A 42 -4.04 4.03 -0.09
N LEU A 43 -3.37 3.46 -1.08
CA LEU A 43 -2.67 4.25 -2.10
C LEU A 43 -3.68 5.10 -2.85
N SER A 44 -3.36 6.37 -3.05
CA SER A 44 -4.14 7.25 -3.93
C SER A 44 -4.13 6.69 -5.34
N SER A 45 -5.29 6.67 -5.97
CA SER A 45 -5.47 6.22 -7.34
C SER A 45 -6.77 6.82 -7.89
N PRO A 46 -6.96 6.87 -9.21
CA PRO A 46 -8.21 7.34 -9.78
C PRO A 46 -9.45 6.56 -9.30
N TRP A 47 -9.28 5.29 -8.89
CA TRP A 47 -10.35 4.55 -8.23
C TRP A 47 -10.80 5.20 -6.92
N VAL A 48 -9.86 5.55 -6.06
CA VAL A 48 -10.14 6.17 -4.77
C VAL A 48 -10.69 7.58 -4.97
N GLU A 49 -10.08 8.34 -5.88
CA GLU A 49 -10.50 9.71 -6.21
C GLU A 49 -11.96 9.76 -6.70
N ALA A 50 -12.35 8.79 -7.54
CA ALA A 50 -13.73 8.69 -8.02
C ALA A 50 -14.75 8.43 -6.89
N TRP A 51 -14.36 7.73 -5.82
CA TRP A 51 -15.22 7.50 -4.66
C TRP A 51 -15.23 8.67 -3.67
N GLU A 52 -14.21 9.52 -3.68
CA GLU A 52 -14.13 10.72 -2.84
C GLU A 52 -14.69 11.96 -3.55
N ASP A 53 -15.11 11.83 -4.81
CA ASP A 53 -15.77 12.91 -5.53
C ASP A 53 -17.09 13.25 -4.84
N LYS A 54 -17.39 14.54 -4.73
CA LYS A 54 -18.62 15.06 -4.08
C LYS A 54 -19.92 14.65 -4.76
N ASP A 55 -19.85 14.29 -6.04
CA ASP A 55 -21.00 13.82 -6.83
C ASP A 55 -21.07 12.28 -6.86
N ALA A 56 -20.12 11.59 -6.23
CA ALA A 56 -20.12 10.13 -6.11
C ALA A 56 -21.19 9.65 -5.10
N PRO A 57 -21.75 8.46 -5.30
CA PRO A 57 -22.63 7.87 -4.32
C PRO A 57 -21.87 7.58 -3.01
N GLU A 58 -22.53 7.76 -1.87
CA GLU A 58 -21.92 7.37 -0.60
C GLU A 58 -21.60 5.87 -0.56
N PRO A 59 -20.40 5.50 -0.09
CA PRO A 59 -20.05 4.10 0.10
C PRO A 59 -21.03 3.39 1.05
N LEU A 60 -21.44 2.21 0.67
CA LEU A 60 -22.32 1.38 1.49
C LEU A 60 -21.66 1.01 2.82
N PRO A 61 -22.44 0.75 3.88
CA PRO A 61 -21.89 0.27 5.14
C PRO A 61 -21.26 -1.11 4.97
N MET A 62 -20.23 -1.41 5.77
CA MET A 62 -19.63 -2.74 5.83
C MET A 62 -20.66 -3.79 6.28
N PRO A 63 -20.71 -4.97 5.65
CA PRO A 63 -19.81 -5.50 4.62
C PRO A 63 -20.27 -5.24 3.17
N LEU A 64 -21.36 -4.54 2.95
CA LEU A 64 -22.00 -4.39 1.63
C LEU A 64 -21.06 -3.71 0.62
N GLN A 65 -20.31 -2.71 1.05
CA GLN A 65 -19.35 -2.02 0.16
C GLN A 65 -18.32 -3.00 -0.41
N THR A 66 -17.84 -3.93 0.38
CA THR A 66 -16.89 -4.96 -0.08
C THR A 66 -17.47 -5.82 -1.20
N MET A 67 -18.76 -6.14 -1.14
CA MET A 67 -19.43 -6.93 -2.19
C MET A 67 -19.52 -6.20 -3.53
N VAL A 68 -19.48 -4.88 -3.51
CA VAL A 68 -19.49 -4.03 -4.71
C VAL A 68 -18.06 -3.78 -5.20
N SER A 69 -17.16 -3.43 -4.31
CA SER A 69 -15.80 -2.97 -4.65
C SER A 69 -14.84 -4.11 -5.03
N GLU A 70 -14.85 -5.23 -4.30
CA GLU A 70 -13.86 -6.30 -4.54
C GLU A 70 -14.01 -6.98 -5.91
N PRO A 71 -15.22 -7.27 -6.44
CA PRO A 71 -15.35 -7.81 -7.79
C PRO A 71 -14.86 -6.83 -8.87
N ALA A 72 -15.05 -5.53 -8.66
CA ALA A 72 -14.56 -4.50 -9.57
C ALA A 72 -13.04 -4.37 -9.52
N LEU A 73 -12.46 -4.31 -8.31
CA LEU A 73 -11.01 -4.27 -8.10
C LEU A 73 -10.31 -5.53 -8.62
N LYS A 74 -10.95 -6.70 -8.48
CA LYS A 74 -10.43 -7.93 -9.09
C LYS A 74 -10.33 -7.82 -10.60
N LYS A 75 -11.36 -7.31 -11.28
CA LYS A 75 -11.29 -7.06 -12.74
C LYS A 75 -10.20 -6.06 -13.10
N VAL A 76 -10.01 -5.02 -12.30
CA VAL A 76 -8.90 -4.06 -12.48
C VAL A 76 -7.56 -4.78 -12.39
N ALA A 77 -7.35 -5.59 -11.36
CA ALA A 77 -6.11 -6.35 -11.18
C ALA A 77 -5.87 -7.35 -12.33
N ASP A 78 -6.91 -8.08 -12.75
CA ASP A 78 -6.82 -9.03 -13.88
C ASP A 78 -6.41 -8.30 -15.19
N GLN A 79 -6.95 -7.11 -15.45
CA GLN A 79 -6.60 -6.29 -16.62
C GLN A 79 -5.21 -5.64 -16.49
N ALA A 80 -4.82 -5.22 -15.32
CA ALA A 80 -3.48 -4.70 -15.06
C ALA A 80 -2.40 -5.77 -15.29
N ALA A 81 -2.67 -7.02 -14.88
CA ALA A 81 -1.77 -8.15 -15.06
C ALA A 81 -1.47 -8.48 -16.53
N ILE A 82 -2.43 -8.23 -17.43
CA ILE A 82 -2.23 -8.40 -18.88
C ILE A 82 -1.73 -7.13 -19.59
N GLY A 83 -1.35 -6.10 -18.80
CA GLY A 83 -0.67 -4.90 -19.31
C GLY A 83 -1.58 -3.73 -19.70
N HIS A 84 -2.86 -3.74 -19.32
CA HIS A 84 -3.76 -2.63 -19.63
C HIS A 84 -3.41 -1.40 -18.76
N GLU A 85 -2.86 -0.34 -19.38
CA GLU A 85 -2.34 0.84 -18.67
C GLU A 85 -3.38 1.56 -17.80
N GLY A 86 -4.61 1.74 -18.28
CA GLY A 86 -5.67 2.35 -17.48
C GLY A 86 -6.03 1.52 -16.23
N ALA A 87 -5.97 0.20 -16.33
CA ALA A 87 -6.18 -0.68 -15.20
C ALA A 87 -5.03 -0.59 -14.18
N LYS A 88 -3.79 -0.56 -14.67
CA LYS A 88 -2.63 -0.33 -13.79
C LYS A 88 -2.75 0.97 -12.99
N GLN A 89 -3.25 2.04 -13.59
CA GLN A 89 -3.48 3.31 -12.88
C GLN A 89 -4.54 3.18 -11.79
N LEU A 90 -5.64 2.46 -12.06
CA LEU A 90 -6.76 2.26 -11.13
C LEU A 90 -6.40 1.39 -9.92
N GLU A 91 -5.41 0.50 -10.03
CA GLU A 91 -5.02 -0.37 -8.93
C GLU A 91 -4.67 0.44 -7.68
N THR A 92 -5.23 0.03 -6.55
CA THR A 92 -4.94 0.54 -5.22
C THR A 92 -4.63 -0.60 -4.27
N TYR A 93 -3.94 -0.30 -3.17
CA TYR A 93 -3.55 -1.27 -2.16
C TYR A 93 -3.66 -0.67 -0.76
N TRP A 94 -3.90 -1.52 0.23
CA TRP A 94 -3.87 -1.08 1.63
C TRP A 94 -2.46 -0.78 2.06
N VAL A 95 -2.28 0.39 2.65
CA VAL A 95 -0.96 0.88 3.06
C VAL A 95 -1.00 1.50 4.45
N GLY A 96 0.16 1.54 5.11
CA GLY A 96 0.39 2.35 6.30
C GLY A 96 1.02 3.70 5.95
N GLN A 97 1.11 4.60 6.92
CA GLN A 97 1.84 5.87 6.75
C GLN A 97 3.34 5.69 6.51
N GLY A 98 3.90 4.55 6.96
CA GLY A 98 5.30 4.22 6.74
C GLY A 98 5.64 3.75 5.32
N ILE A 99 4.75 3.95 4.34
CA ILE A 99 5.01 3.55 2.96
C ILE A 99 6.28 4.20 2.38
N GLY A 100 6.55 5.44 2.74
CA GLY A 100 7.76 6.16 2.30
C GLY A 100 9.09 5.62 2.86
N LEU A 101 9.05 4.56 3.69
CA LEU A 101 10.23 3.82 4.16
C LEU A 101 10.54 2.59 3.29
N VAL A 102 9.71 2.32 2.27
CA VAL A 102 9.91 1.24 1.32
C VAL A 102 10.56 1.86 0.08
N ASP A 103 11.84 1.64 -0.09
CA ASP A 103 12.68 2.25 -1.12
C ASP A 103 13.08 1.26 -2.23
N GLU A 104 12.88 -0.04 -2.01
CA GLU A 104 13.26 -1.07 -2.96
C GLU A 104 12.43 -2.35 -2.81
N THR A 105 12.39 -3.15 -3.86
CA THR A 105 11.84 -4.50 -3.84
C THR A 105 12.98 -5.49 -3.67
N ILE A 106 13.09 -6.09 -2.49
CA ILE A 106 14.15 -7.06 -2.12
C ILE A 106 13.52 -8.36 -1.62
N GLY A 107 14.35 -9.40 -1.47
CA GLY A 107 13.90 -10.66 -0.91
C GLY A 107 13.46 -10.54 0.55
N ALA A 108 12.51 -11.38 0.97
CA ALA A 108 11.98 -11.38 2.34
C ALA A 108 13.08 -11.59 3.39
N GLY A 109 14.06 -12.45 3.11
CA GLY A 109 15.23 -12.66 3.98
C GLY A 109 16.08 -11.40 4.14
N GLN A 110 16.30 -10.65 3.05
CA GLN A 110 17.03 -9.38 3.06
C GLN A 110 16.25 -8.32 3.85
N THR A 111 14.93 -8.27 3.68
CA THR A 111 14.06 -7.36 4.44
C THR A 111 14.18 -7.60 5.96
N VAL A 112 14.19 -8.86 6.39
CA VAL A 112 14.36 -9.20 7.81
C VAL A 112 15.77 -8.81 8.29
N GLN A 113 16.79 -9.02 7.47
CA GLN A 113 18.16 -8.63 7.81
C GLN A 113 18.28 -7.09 7.94
N LYS A 114 17.69 -6.32 7.02
CA LYS A 114 17.64 -4.85 7.08
C LYS A 114 16.99 -4.38 8.40
N PHE A 115 15.89 -4.99 8.83
CA PHE A 115 15.26 -4.66 10.12
C PHE A 115 16.19 -4.91 11.33
N LYS A 116 16.98 -6.00 11.31
CA LYS A 116 17.96 -6.27 12.39
C LYS A 116 19.06 -5.22 12.42
N GLU A 117 19.56 -4.83 11.26
CA GLU A 117 20.61 -3.81 11.13
C GLU A 117 20.11 -2.44 11.59
N GLU A 118 18.92 -2.04 11.17
CA GLU A 118 18.27 -0.80 11.60
C GLU A 118 17.99 -0.78 13.12
N PHE A 119 17.63 -1.93 13.70
CA PHE A 119 17.46 -2.07 15.14
C PHE A 119 18.79 -1.85 15.88
N ILE A 120 19.87 -2.49 15.43
CA ILE A 120 21.22 -2.35 16.03
C ILE A 120 21.68 -0.90 15.94
N GLN A 121 21.59 -0.28 14.76
CA GLN A 121 21.95 1.14 14.56
C GLN A 121 21.13 2.08 15.47
N SER A 122 19.84 1.78 15.65
CA SER A 122 18.97 2.58 16.52
C SER A 122 19.36 2.42 17.99
N TYR A 123 19.75 1.22 18.40
CA TYR A 123 20.24 0.92 19.75
C TYR A 123 21.57 1.63 20.05
N GLU A 124 22.53 1.56 19.11
CA GLU A 124 23.82 2.25 19.22
C GLU A 124 23.61 3.78 19.36
N ARG A 125 22.78 4.36 18.49
CA ARG A 125 22.46 5.80 18.56
C ARG A 125 21.80 6.21 19.87
N ILE A 126 20.96 5.36 20.46
CA ILE A 126 20.35 5.66 21.77
C ILE A 126 21.40 5.62 22.87
N ASN A 127 22.32 4.66 22.84
CA ASN A 127 23.38 4.55 23.85
C ASN A 127 24.32 5.77 23.85
N GLU A 128 24.61 6.33 22.66
CA GLU A 128 25.42 7.56 22.56
C GLU A 128 24.85 8.72 23.38
N PHE A 129 23.52 8.79 23.55
CA PHE A 129 22.89 9.82 24.39
C PHE A 129 23.08 9.62 25.90
N PHE A 130 23.49 8.44 26.33
CA PHE A 130 23.68 8.14 27.76
C PHE A 130 25.15 8.13 28.15
N ASP A 131 26.07 8.17 27.18
CA ASP A 131 27.53 8.18 27.41
C ASP A 131 28.10 9.60 27.48
N ASP A 132 27.28 10.65 27.23
CA ASP A 132 27.56 12.08 27.44
C ASP A 132 27.05 12.56 28.82
#